data_310813d0b788d3c5d41915106810948a
#
_entry.id   310813d0b788d3c5d41915106810948a
#
_cell.length_a   1.000
_cell.length_b   1.000
_cell.length_c   1.000
_cell.angle_alpha   90.00
_cell.angle_beta   90.00
_cell.angle_gamma   90.00
#
_symmetry.space_group_name_H-M   'P 1'
#
loop_
_entity.id
_entity.type
_entity.pdbx_description
1 polymer ?
#
loop_
_entity_poly.entity_id
_entity_poly.type
_entity_poly.pdbx_seq_one_letter_code
_entity_poly.pdbx_strand_id
1 'polypeptide(L)'
;MRYGHFDDAAKEYVIETPATPLPWINYLGNEDFFSLISNTGGGYSFYKDAKLRRVTRYRYNNVPADNGSRCYYLSLMDSDSADAKPVETWSPTFLPCKTPLDSYKCRQGIGYTVFEASKRGIESKLTAFVPLHTNAEINRLDVTN
;
A
#
# COMPACT_ATOMS: atom_id res chain seq x y z
N MET A 1 3.11 -18.78 13.77
CA MET A 1 3.85 -17.64 13.18
C MET A 1 3.06 -16.38 13.53
N ARG A 2 3.72 -15.34 14.07
CA ARG A 2 3.05 -14.07 14.39
C ARG A 2 3.24 -13.14 13.20
N TYR A 3 2.16 -12.64 12.61
CA TYR A 3 2.20 -11.76 11.44
C TYR A 3 2.21 -10.27 11.79
N GLY A 4 1.83 -9.92 13.03
CA GLY A 4 1.76 -8.55 13.51
C GLY A 4 1.33 -8.45 14.97
N HIS A 5 1.13 -7.23 15.45
CA HIS A 5 0.73 -6.92 16.83
C HIS A 5 -0.02 -5.58 16.91
N PHE A 6 -0.75 -5.38 18.00
CA PHE A 6 -1.32 -4.07 18.34
C PHE A 6 -0.25 -3.17 18.95
N ASP A 7 -0.18 -1.95 18.48
CA ASP A 7 0.54 -0.83 19.09
C ASP A 7 -0.51 0.05 19.80
N ASP A 8 -0.69 -0.19 21.09
CA ASP A 8 -1.72 0.51 21.87
C ASP A 8 -1.43 2.00 22.03
N ALA A 9 -0.17 2.40 22.00
CA ALA A 9 0.24 3.80 22.11
C ALA A 9 -0.09 4.58 20.85
N ALA A 10 0.18 4.00 19.68
CA ALA A 10 -0.13 4.59 18.38
C ALA A 10 -1.58 4.36 17.94
N LYS A 11 -2.33 3.45 18.60
CA LYS A 11 -3.66 2.98 18.19
C LYS A 11 -3.66 2.37 16.78
N GLU A 12 -2.66 1.55 16.51
CA GLU A 12 -2.43 0.90 15.23
C GLU A 12 -2.36 -0.63 15.37
N TYR A 13 -2.67 -1.32 14.28
CA TYR A 13 -2.25 -2.70 14.10
C TYR A 13 -1.05 -2.74 13.16
N VAL A 14 0.08 -3.25 13.62
CA VAL A 14 1.34 -3.32 12.87
C VAL A 14 1.50 -4.71 12.29
N ILE A 15 1.59 -4.79 10.96
CA ILE A 15 1.83 -6.02 10.19
C ILE A 15 3.29 -6.04 9.79
N GLU A 16 4.01 -7.09 10.16
CA GLU A 16 5.47 -7.18 10.04
C GLU A 16 5.94 -7.96 8.80
N THR A 17 5.00 -8.48 8.02
CA THR A 17 5.31 -9.26 6.81
C THR A 17 4.22 -9.07 5.75
N PRO A 18 4.58 -8.95 4.47
CA PRO A 18 3.59 -8.94 3.40
C PRO A 18 2.95 -10.32 3.16
N ALA A 19 3.58 -11.40 3.64
CA ALA A 19 3.17 -12.79 3.44
C ALA A 19 2.13 -13.24 4.46
N THR A 20 1.05 -12.49 4.64
CA THR A 20 -0.11 -12.90 5.43
C THR A 20 -0.92 -13.98 4.70
N PRO A 21 -1.64 -14.88 5.41
CA PRO A 21 -2.40 -15.97 4.77
C PRO A 21 -3.47 -15.47 3.78
N LEU A 22 -4.06 -14.32 4.09
CA LEU A 22 -5.03 -13.59 3.27
C LEU A 22 -4.68 -12.10 3.32
N PRO A 23 -5.13 -11.28 2.35
CA PRO A 23 -4.99 -9.83 2.44
C PRO A 23 -5.69 -9.30 3.70
N TRP A 24 -4.95 -8.63 4.56
CA TRP A 24 -5.51 -7.95 5.74
C TRP A 24 -5.78 -6.51 5.37
N ILE A 25 -7.05 -6.12 5.47
CA ILE A 25 -7.53 -4.85 4.92
C ILE A 25 -7.82 -3.83 6.02
N ASN A 26 -7.60 -2.56 5.69
CA ASN A 26 -8.09 -1.41 6.42
C ASN A 26 -9.16 -0.69 5.60
N TYR A 27 -10.12 -0.09 6.29
CA TYR A 27 -11.15 0.74 5.69
C TYR A 27 -10.83 2.21 5.92
N LEU A 28 -10.75 2.96 4.82
CA LEU A 28 -10.52 4.39 4.83
C LEU A 28 -11.79 5.05 4.26
N GLY A 29 -12.21 6.17 4.81
CA GLY A 29 -13.37 6.82 4.24
C GLY A 29 -13.87 8.02 5.03
N ASN A 30 -14.80 8.72 4.39
CA ASN A 30 -15.65 9.74 4.97
C ASN A 30 -17.12 9.36 4.72
N GLU A 31 -18.06 10.33 4.77
CA GLU A 31 -19.48 10.06 4.58
C GLU A 31 -19.84 9.54 3.18
N ASP A 32 -19.09 9.93 2.16
CA ASP A 32 -19.40 9.67 0.76
C ASP A 32 -18.35 8.85 0.01
N PHE A 33 -17.09 8.94 0.37
CA PHE A 33 -15.97 8.31 -0.33
C PHE A 33 -15.29 7.27 0.55
N PHE A 34 -15.11 6.08 0.01
CA PHE A 34 -14.59 4.91 0.71
C PHE A 34 -13.45 4.26 -0.06
N SER A 35 -12.51 3.73 0.69
CA SER A 35 -11.39 2.95 0.15
C SER A 35 -11.11 1.75 1.04
N LEU A 36 -10.84 0.61 0.42
CA LEU A 36 -10.26 -0.55 1.06
C LEU A 36 -8.81 -0.64 0.63
N ILE A 37 -7.92 -0.85 1.58
CA ILE A 37 -6.50 -1.04 1.32
C ILE A 37 -5.97 -2.23 2.09
N SER A 38 -5.32 -3.16 1.39
CA SER A 38 -4.71 -4.33 2.02
C SER A 38 -3.30 -4.02 2.53
N ASN A 39 -2.75 -4.93 3.32
CA ASN A 39 -1.37 -4.87 3.77
C ASN A 39 -0.33 -4.93 2.64
N THR A 40 -0.72 -5.19 1.40
CA THR A 40 0.15 -5.15 0.22
C THR A 40 -0.30 -4.12 -0.81
N GLY A 41 -1.14 -3.15 -0.41
CA GLY A 41 -1.58 -2.02 -1.23
C GLY A 41 -2.75 -2.31 -2.16
N GLY A 42 -3.25 -3.55 -2.18
CA GLY A 42 -4.42 -3.94 -2.95
C GLY A 42 -5.72 -3.31 -2.45
N GLY A 43 -6.79 -3.53 -3.19
CA GLY A 43 -8.11 -3.03 -2.84
C GLY A 43 -8.74 -2.14 -3.90
N TYR A 44 -9.70 -1.32 -3.51
CA TYR A 44 -10.39 -0.40 -4.41
C TYR A 44 -11.04 0.74 -3.65
N SER A 45 -11.37 1.81 -4.38
CA SER A 45 -12.11 2.95 -3.85
C SER A 45 -13.40 3.20 -4.64
N PHE A 46 -14.39 3.78 -3.98
CA PHE A 46 -15.69 4.05 -4.55
C PHE A 46 -16.36 5.26 -3.91
N TYR A 47 -17.29 5.87 -4.64
CA TYR A 47 -18.11 6.97 -4.19
C TYR A 47 -19.54 6.49 -3.94
N LYS A 48 -20.02 6.53 -2.70
CA LYS A 48 -21.37 6.12 -2.22
C LYS A 48 -21.74 4.66 -2.47
N ASP A 49 -21.51 4.14 -3.67
CA ASP A 49 -21.96 2.78 -4.06
C ASP A 49 -20.80 1.94 -4.57
N ALA A 50 -20.49 0.87 -3.85
CA ALA A 50 -19.39 -0.04 -4.17
C ALA A 50 -19.61 -0.87 -5.44
N LYS A 51 -20.83 -0.97 -5.95
CA LYS A 51 -21.17 -1.72 -7.16
C LYS A 51 -21.14 -0.83 -8.40
N LEU A 52 -21.75 0.35 -8.32
CA LEU A 52 -22.04 1.19 -9.47
C LEU A 52 -21.06 2.36 -9.63
N ARG A 53 -20.39 2.78 -8.54
CA ARG A 53 -19.56 4.00 -8.52
C ARG A 53 -18.14 3.74 -8.05
N ARG A 54 -17.53 2.68 -8.56
CA ARG A 54 -16.12 2.38 -8.32
C ARG A 54 -15.23 3.38 -9.05
N VAL A 55 -14.28 3.95 -8.35
CA VAL A 55 -13.24 4.81 -8.89
C VAL A 55 -12.08 3.97 -9.39
N THR A 56 -11.67 2.98 -8.60
CA THR A 56 -10.62 2.05 -8.94
C THR A 56 -11.17 0.64 -9.12
N ARG A 57 -10.46 -0.17 -9.91
CA ARG A 57 -10.94 -1.48 -10.33
C ARG A 57 -10.63 -2.54 -9.29
N TYR A 58 -11.61 -3.40 -9.00
CA TYR A 58 -11.45 -4.60 -8.20
C TYR A 58 -12.08 -5.80 -8.91
N ARG A 59 -11.44 -6.97 -8.80
CA ARG A 59 -11.95 -8.23 -9.32
C ARG A 59 -11.93 -9.29 -8.23
N TYR A 60 -13.07 -9.90 -7.92
CA TYR A 60 -13.21 -10.89 -6.86
C TYR A 60 -12.44 -12.18 -7.11
N ASN A 61 -12.31 -12.60 -8.35
CA ASN A 61 -11.74 -13.88 -8.73
C ASN A 61 -10.32 -13.76 -9.29
N ASN A 62 -9.55 -12.80 -8.77
CA ASN A 62 -8.17 -12.63 -9.18
C ASN A 62 -7.24 -13.67 -8.54
N VAL A 63 -6.28 -14.09 -9.32
CA VAL A 63 -5.12 -14.85 -8.85
C VAL A 63 -3.86 -14.08 -9.30
N PRO A 64 -3.04 -13.59 -8.34
CA PRO A 64 -3.14 -13.72 -6.89
C PRO A 64 -4.34 -12.95 -6.28
N ALA A 65 -4.77 -13.36 -5.08
CA ALA A 65 -5.97 -12.84 -4.41
C ALA A 65 -5.91 -11.32 -4.10
N ASP A 66 -4.73 -10.74 -3.96
CA ASP A 66 -4.51 -9.31 -3.75
C ASP A 66 -3.84 -8.70 -4.98
N ASN A 67 -4.61 -8.47 -6.00
CA ASN A 67 -4.16 -7.76 -7.20
C ASN A 67 -4.90 -6.43 -7.29
N GLY A 68 -4.23 -5.41 -6.79
CA GLY A 68 -4.83 -4.11 -6.57
C GLY A 68 -4.89 -3.21 -7.77
N SER A 69 -5.58 -2.13 -7.57
CA SER A 69 -5.64 -0.97 -8.45
C SER A 69 -4.52 0.05 -8.17
N ARG A 70 -3.76 -0.14 -7.07
CA ARG A 70 -2.63 0.71 -6.68
C ARG A 70 -1.34 -0.05 -6.93
N CYS A 71 -0.49 0.52 -7.77
CA CYS A 71 0.80 -0.07 -8.08
C CYS A 71 1.87 1.02 -7.96
N TYR A 72 2.83 0.80 -7.06
CA TYR A 72 3.94 1.71 -6.83
C TYR A 72 5.23 0.98 -7.22
N TYR A 73 6.09 1.65 -7.97
CA TYR A 73 7.35 1.09 -8.41
C TYR A 73 8.48 2.05 -8.07
N LEU A 74 9.51 1.54 -7.43
CA LEU A 74 10.78 2.19 -7.24
C LEU A 74 11.84 1.42 -8.02
N SER A 75 12.71 2.12 -8.73
CA SER A 75 13.78 1.51 -9.50
C SER A 75 15.10 2.16 -9.17
N LEU A 76 16.09 1.34 -8.82
CA LEU A 76 17.48 1.76 -8.77
C LEU A 76 18.02 1.76 -10.20
N MET A 77 18.54 2.89 -10.64
CA MET A 77 19.10 3.05 -11.97
C MET A 77 20.62 2.85 -11.96
N ASP A 78 21.19 2.43 -13.08
CA ASP A 78 22.64 2.20 -13.24
C ASP A 78 23.45 3.50 -13.43
N SER A 79 22.77 4.59 -13.76
CA SER A 79 23.38 5.90 -13.97
C SER A 79 22.32 7.01 -13.87
N ASP A 80 22.77 8.26 -13.88
CA ASP A 80 21.91 9.47 -13.91
C ASP A 80 21.59 9.95 -15.33
N SER A 81 21.91 9.16 -16.35
CA SER A 81 21.70 9.53 -17.75
C SER A 81 20.25 9.28 -18.20
N ALA A 82 19.85 9.93 -19.29
CA ALA A 82 18.52 9.71 -19.91
C ALA A 82 18.33 8.26 -20.43
N ASP A 83 19.44 7.56 -20.73
CA ASP A 83 19.46 6.18 -21.21
C ASP A 83 19.69 5.15 -20.10
N ALA A 84 19.63 5.59 -18.83
CA ALA A 84 19.81 4.73 -17.68
C ALA A 84 18.85 3.54 -17.67
N LYS A 85 19.34 2.39 -17.22
CA LYS A 85 18.55 1.17 -17.11
C LYS A 85 18.30 0.80 -15.65
N PRO A 86 17.14 0.23 -15.35
CA PRO A 86 16.89 -0.23 -13.99
C PRO A 86 17.77 -1.44 -13.66
N VAL A 87 18.55 -1.32 -12.59
CA VAL A 87 19.32 -2.40 -11.99
C VAL A 87 18.42 -3.34 -11.21
N GLU A 88 17.50 -2.76 -10.44
CA GLU A 88 16.52 -3.49 -9.66
C GLU A 88 15.25 -2.66 -9.51
N THR A 89 14.10 -3.31 -9.57
CA THR A 89 12.79 -2.67 -9.36
C THR A 89 12.03 -3.40 -8.26
N TRP A 90 11.39 -2.64 -7.38
CA TRP A 90 10.56 -3.18 -6.30
C TRP A 90 9.32 -2.31 -6.05
N SER A 91 8.41 -2.84 -5.24
CA SER A 91 7.24 -2.10 -4.76
C SER A 91 7.37 -1.86 -3.25
N PRO A 92 7.22 -0.63 -2.75
CA PRO A 92 7.23 -0.34 -1.31
C PRO A 92 6.11 -1.06 -0.56
N THR A 93 5.06 -1.45 -1.26
CA THR A 93 3.94 -2.27 -0.76
C THR A 93 4.15 -3.78 -0.97
N PHE A 94 5.33 -4.21 -1.46
CA PHE A 94 5.68 -5.56 -1.88
C PHE A 94 5.02 -5.99 -3.20
N LEU A 95 3.71 -5.89 -3.34
CA LEU A 95 3.04 -6.13 -4.62
C LEU A 95 3.03 -4.86 -5.49
N PRO A 96 3.09 -5.00 -6.82
CA PRO A 96 3.04 -6.25 -7.59
C PRO A 96 4.39 -6.91 -7.85
N CYS A 97 5.54 -6.24 -7.57
CA CYS A 97 6.87 -6.74 -7.94
C CYS A 97 7.25 -8.06 -7.25
N LYS A 98 6.84 -8.26 -6.01
CA LYS A 98 7.25 -9.39 -5.15
C LYS A 98 8.76 -9.46 -4.92
N THR A 99 9.50 -8.41 -5.22
CA THR A 99 10.92 -8.31 -4.92
C THR A 99 11.10 -8.33 -3.40
N PRO A 100 11.94 -9.20 -2.84
CA PRO A 100 12.20 -9.21 -1.40
C PRO A 100 12.70 -7.85 -0.91
N LEU A 101 12.07 -7.34 0.14
CA LEU A 101 12.44 -6.08 0.80
C LEU A 101 13.42 -6.36 1.95
N ASP A 102 14.29 -5.41 2.26
CA ASP A 102 15.23 -5.51 3.38
C ASP A 102 14.50 -5.28 4.70
N SER A 103 13.49 -4.40 4.69
CA SER A 103 12.52 -4.24 5.78
C SER A 103 11.13 -3.98 5.23
N TYR A 104 10.11 -4.35 6.01
CA TYR A 104 8.72 -4.10 5.68
C TYR A 104 7.88 -3.98 6.95
N LYS A 105 7.02 -2.95 6.99
CA LYS A 105 5.93 -2.81 7.94
C LYS A 105 4.73 -2.19 7.27
N CYS A 106 3.53 -2.67 7.62
CA CYS A 106 2.29 -2.01 7.29
C CYS A 106 1.56 -1.66 8.59
N ARG A 107 1.30 -0.39 8.81
CA ARG A 107 0.60 0.14 9.98
C ARG A 107 -0.81 0.52 9.58
N GLN A 108 -1.79 -0.11 10.19
CA GLN A 108 -3.20 0.15 9.95
C GLN A 108 -3.76 0.93 11.14
N GLY A 109 -3.95 2.22 10.95
CA GLY A 109 -4.55 3.13 11.92
C GLY A 109 -5.99 3.49 11.58
N ILE A 110 -6.65 4.23 12.46
CA ILE A 110 -8.00 4.74 12.22
C ILE A 110 -7.91 5.86 11.17
N GLY A 111 -8.42 5.59 9.96
CA GLY A 111 -8.48 6.55 8.85
C GLY A 111 -7.22 6.68 8.01
N TYR A 112 -6.19 5.87 8.26
CA TYR A 112 -4.98 5.85 7.44
C TYR A 112 -4.31 4.47 7.44
N THR A 113 -3.48 4.23 6.43
CA THR A 113 -2.57 3.09 6.35
C THR A 113 -1.19 3.59 5.95
N VAL A 114 -0.14 3.11 6.61
CA VAL A 114 1.25 3.47 6.33
C VAL A 114 2.04 2.22 5.98
N PHE A 115 2.75 2.26 4.87
CA PHE A 115 3.74 1.25 4.50
C PHE A 115 5.13 1.85 4.70
N GLU A 116 5.96 1.18 5.48
CA GLU A 116 7.37 1.50 5.70
C GLU A 116 8.19 0.35 5.15
N ALA A 117 9.05 0.63 4.18
CA ALA A 117 9.87 -0.40 3.56
C ALA A 117 11.24 0.12 3.20
N SER A 118 12.23 -0.75 3.21
CA SER A 118 13.56 -0.41 2.71
C SER A 118 14.06 -1.45 1.71
N LYS A 119 14.87 -0.97 0.77
CA LYS A 119 15.57 -1.81 -0.20
C LYS A 119 16.82 -1.10 -0.67
N ARG A 120 17.99 -1.80 -0.61
CA ARG A 120 19.28 -1.24 -1.07
C ARG A 120 19.68 0.09 -0.41
N GLY A 121 19.33 0.29 0.86
CA GLY A 121 19.59 1.52 1.58
C GLY A 121 18.57 2.64 1.32
N ILE A 122 17.69 2.46 0.35
CA ILE A 122 16.61 3.41 0.06
C ILE A 122 15.43 3.08 0.96
N GLU A 123 15.02 4.08 1.76
CA GLU A 123 13.84 4.01 2.61
C GLU A 123 12.62 4.60 1.91
N SER A 124 11.45 4.00 2.10
CA SER A 124 10.19 4.49 1.56
C SER A 124 9.11 4.46 2.62
N LYS A 125 8.31 5.53 2.65
CA LYS A 125 7.12 5.63 3.50
C LYS A 125 5.93 6.08 2.64
N LEU A 126 4.99 5.17 2.44
CA LEU A 126 3.74 5.45 1.74
C LEU A 126 2.61 5.59 2.75
N THR A 127 1.97 6.75 2.78
CA THR A 127 0.80 7.02 3.62
C THR A 127 -0.44 7.16 2.75
N ALA A 128 -1.44 6.30 2.98
CA ALA A 128 -2.73 6.32 2.29
C ALA A 128 -3.84 6.75 3.26
N PHE A 129 -4.68 7.70 2.86
CA PHE A 129 -5.82 8.15 3.65
C PHE A 129 -6.91 8.79 2.79
N VAL A 130 -8.10 8.91 3.35
CA VAL A 130 -9.23 9.66 2.78
C VAL A 130 -9.48 10.88 3.67
N PRO A 131 -9.37 12.12 3.15
CA PRO A 131 -9.67 13.33 3.92
C PRO A 131 -11.15 13.41 4.32
N LEU A 132 -11.45 13.97 5.48
CA LEU A 132 -12.82 14.05 6.01
C LEU A 132 -13.78 14.86 5.12
N HIS A 133 -13.29 15.88 4.43
CA HIS A 133 -14.11 16.83 3.69
C HIS A 133 -13.86 16.81 2.17
N THR A 134 -13.24 15.74 1.67
CA THR A 134 -12.90 15.64 0.24
C THR A 134 -13.10 14.21 -0.24
N ASN A 135 -13.81 14.04 -1.34
CA ASN A 135 -14.05 12.74 -1.96
C ASN A 135 -12.86 12.30 -2.82
N ALA A 136 -11.75 12.04 -2.15
CA ALA A 136 -10.50 11.61 -2.76
C ALA A 136 -9.73 10.67 -1.85
N GLU A 137 -8.98 9.76 -2.43
CA GLU A 137 -7.92 9.01 -1.75
C GLU A 137 -6.59 9.71 -2.03
N ILE A 138 -5.83 9.98 -0.98
CA ILE A 138 -4.50 10.56 -1.07
C ILE A 138 -3.48 9.49 -0.71
N ASN A 139 -2.49 9.33 -1.58
CA ASN A 139 -1.36 8.44 -1.39
C ASN A 139 -0.07 9.27 -1.47
N ARG A 140 0.54 9.52 -0.30
CA ARG A 140 1.79 10.26 -0.19
C ARG A 140 2.95 9.28 -0.06
N LEU A 141 3.89 9.34 -0.99
CA LEU A 141 5.12 8.56 -0.96
C LEU A 141 6.31 9.47 -0.66
N ASP A 142 6.95 9.23 0.46
CA ASP A 142 8.23 9.85 0.84
C ASP A 142 9.35 8.82 0.59
N VAL A 143 10.42 9.22 -0.08
CA VAL A 143 11.58 8.37 -0.40
C VAL A 143 12.85 9.06 0.10
N THR A 144 13.68 8.32 0.82
CA THR A 144 14.98 8.78 1.35
C THR A 144 16.07 7.84 0.88
N ASN A 145 17.16 8.42 0.37
CA ASN A 145 18.37 7.72 -0.04
C ASN A 145 19.53 8.07 0.88
#